data_3213f2949fd8778a2272b31d51b466d9
#
_entry.id   3213f2949fd8778a2272b31d51b466d9
#
_cell.length_a   1.000
_cell.length_b   1.000
_cell.length_c   1.000
_cell.angle_alpha   90.00
_cell.angle_beta   90.00
_cell.angle_gamma   90.00
#
_symmetry.space_group_name_H-M   'P 1'
#
loop_
_entity.id
_entity.type
_entity.pdbx_description
1 polymer ?
#
loop_
_entity_poly.entity_id
_entity_poly.type
_entity_poly.pdbx_seq_one_letter_code
_entity_poly.pdbx_strand_id
1 'polypeptide(L)'
;MKLRHALRPIDLARAAGISVQQVRNYESLGLLPVASRSRSGYRLYTQRHLAALKTARGLVGGYGWQRMPKIMQALHRDDLSAALAMIDSRHAELASKRRECEQTLTALHALAAQPEPRQSIRPPQSLRVGEAARHVGVRVSALHFWEQQGLLHPLRDRSSHYRLYDEQQMQRLRVVVLLREAGYNFPVIRSVLDEMAAGRPEKAIVAVEKRREELTWASWRCIEALACFQHYVHEFCGELLARDSLGDDIQWGDFP
;
A
#
# COMPACT_ATOMS: atom_id res chain seq x y z
N MET A 1 -12.71 -46.21 -0.70
CA MET A 1 -12.67 -44.76 -0.32
C MET A 1 -12.54 -44.70 1.19
N LYS A 2 -11.30 -44.46 1.72
CA LYS A 2 -11.00 -44.38 3.16
C LYS A 2 -11.75 -43.19 3.76
N LEU A 3 -12.65 -43.44 4.72
CA LEU A 3 -13.25 -42.42 5.58
C LEU A 3 -12.10 -41.60 6.23
N ARG A 4 -11.79 -40.44 5.66
CA ARG A 4 -10.86 -39.47 6.28
C ARG A 4 -11.49 -39.07 7.62
N HIS A 5 -10.81 -39.27 8.75
CA HIS A 5 -11.31 -39.08 10.09
C HIS A 5 -12.01 -37.69 10.19
N ALA A 6 -13.30 -37.76 10.57
CA ALA A 6 -14.06 -36.54 10.85
C ALA A 6 -13.45 -35.83 12.07
N LEU A 7 -13.09 -34.57 11.91
CA LEU A 7 -12.55 -33.73 12.97
C LEU A 7 -13.70 -33.03 13.72
N ARG A 8 -13.57 -32.91 15.00
CA ARG A 8 -14.52 -32.14 15.84
C ARG A 8 -14.08 -30.67 15.92
N PRO A 9 -14.98 -29.74 16.26
CA PRO A 9 -14.62 -28.34 16.44
C PRO A 9 -13.42 -28.11 17.35
N ILE A 10 -13.28 -28.90 18.40
CA ILE A 10 -12.17 -28.82 19.34
C ILE A 10 -10.83 -29.23 18.71
N ASP A 11 -10.85 -30.15 17.76
CA ASP A 11 -9.64 -30.62 17.10
C ASP A 11 -9.08 -29.50 16.17
N LEU A 12 -9.97 -28.78 15.45
CA LEU A 12 -9.60 -27.60 14.67
C LEU A 12 -9.10 -26.48 15.58
N ALA A 13 -9.82 -26.19 16.65
CA ALA A 13 -9.48 -25.15 17.60
C ALA A 13 -8.07 -25.35 18.18
N ARG A 14 -7.78 -26.58 18.61
CA ARG A 14 -6.47 -26.96 19.16
C ARG A 14 -5.36 -26.88 18.12
N ALA A 15 -5.59 -27.40 16.91
CA ALA A 15 -4.61 -27.39 15.82
C ALA A 15 -4.30 -25.98 15.29
N ALA A 16 -5.23 -25.05 15.43
CA ALA A 16 -5.07 -23.65 15.02
C ALA A 16 -4.74 -22.70 16.18
N GLY A 17 -4.69 -23.17 17.44
CA GLY A 17 -4.41 -22.34 18.62
C GLY A 17 -5.48 -21.27 18.85
N ILE A 18 -6.77 -21.60 18.67
CA ILE A 18 -7.92 -20.68 18.84
C ILE A 18 -9.03 -21.36 19.65
N SER A 19 -10.05 -20.60 20.05
CA SER A 19 -11.22 -21.15 20.72
C SER A 19 -12.18 -21.85 19.76
N VAL A 20 -12.99 -22.78 20.27
CA VAL A 20 -14.07 -23.42 19.49
C VAL A 20 -15.06 -22.37 18.96
N GLN A 21 -15.32 -21.31 19.72
CA GLN A 21 -16.18 -20.23 19.29
C GLN A 21 -15.60 -19.49 18.07
N GLN A 22 -14.29 -19.27 18.06
CA GLN A 22 -13.62 -18.67 16.89
C GLN A 22 -13.73 -19.58 15.64
N VAL A 23 -13.60 -20.89 15.78
CA VAL A 23 -13.84 -21.82 14.63
C VAL A 23 -15.25 -21.63 14.06
N ARG A 24 -16.27 -21.55 14.94
CA ARG A 24 -17.66 -21.31 14.52
C ARG A 24 -17.82 -19.95 13.83
N ASN A 25 -17.14 -18.90 14.32
CA ASN A 25 -17.15 -17.59 13.70
C ASN A 25 -16.52 -17.62 12.30
N TYR A 26 -15.39 -18.31 12.11
CA TYR A 26 -14.79 -18.52 10.80
C TYR A 26 -15.74 -19.23 9.82
N GLU A 27 -16.44 -20.26 10.29
CA GLU A 27 -17.45 -20.97 9.49
C GLU A 27 -18.62 -20.04 9.12
N SER A 28 -19.19 -19.32 10.11
CA SER A 28 -20.32 -18.41 9.87
C SER A 28 -20.00 -17.25 8.92
N LEU A 29 -18.74 -16.83 8.88
CA LEU A 29 -18.23 -15.82 7.95
C LEU A 29 -17.90 -16.40 6.55
N GLY A 30 -18.12 -17.69 6.32
CA GLY A 30 -17.80 -18.35 5.05
C GLY A 30 -16.30 -18.47 4.77
N LEU A 31 -15.46 -18.43 5.81
CA LEU A 31 -14.00 -18.57 5.71
C LEU A 31 -13.56 -20.04 5.72
N LEU A 32 -14.46 -20.94 6.05
CA LEU A 32 -14.31 -22.39 5.94
C LEU A 32 -15.33 -22.93 4.95
N PRO A 33 -15.05 -24.06 4.30
CA PRO A 33 -16.06 -24.78 3.54
C PRO A 33 -17.28 -25.13 4.40
N VAL A 34 -18.41 -25.41 3.80
CA VAL A 34 -19.62 -25.81 4.53
C VAL A 34 -19.37 -27.14 5.23
N ALA A 35 -19.52 -27.16 6.56
CA ALA A 35 -19.36 -28.40 7.32
C ALA A 35 -20.58 -29.32 7.17
N SER A 36 -20.35 -30.61 6.97
CA SER A 36 -21.39 -31.62 7.05
C SER A 36 -21.86 -31.79 8.50
N ARG A 37 -23.05 -32.41 8.65
CA ARG A 37 -23.59 -32.75 9.99
C ARG A 37 -23.72 -34.23 10.17
N SER A 38 -23.43 -34.70 11.38
CA SER A 38 -23.72 -36.09 11.76
C SER A 38 -25.24 -36.36 11.82
N ARG A 39 -25.63 -37.61 11.95
CA ARG A 39 -27.05 -38.01 12.20
C ARG A 39 -27.62 -37.36 13.50
N SER A 40 -26.74 -37.06 14.46
CA SER A 40 -27.08 -36.37 15.72
C SER A 40 -26.95 -34.83 15.66
N GLY A 41 -26.80 -34.27 14.46
CA GLY A 41 -26.77 -32.82 14.23
C GLY A 41 -25.42 -32.11 14.50
N TYR A 42 -24.38 -32.84 14.95
CA TYR A 42 -23.07 -32.27 15.22
C TYR A 42 -22.30 -31.95 13.92
N ARG A 43 -21.56 -30.82 13.92
CA ARG A 43 -20.68 -30.42 12.82
C ARG A 43 -19.50 -31.38 12.66
N LEU A 44 -19.26 -31.81 11.44
CA LEU A 44 -18.15 -32.68 11.07
C LEU A 44 -17.21 -31.90 10.14
N TYR A 45 -15.96 -31.75 10.56
CA TYR A 45 -14.92 -31.08 9.77
C TYR A 45 -13.97 -32.13 9.16
N THR A 46 -13.22 -31.71 8.16
CA THR A 46 -12.25 -32.53 7.45
C THR A 46 -10.89 -31.84 7.43
N GLN A 47 -9.86 -32.47 6.88
CA GLN A 47 -8.55 -31.85 6.67
C GLN A 47 -8.65 -30.58 5.79
N ARG A 48 -9.58 -30.53 4.82
CA ARG A 48 -9.87 -29.34 4.03
C ARG A 48 -10.27 -28.15 4.91
N HIS A 49 -11.10 -28.35 5.91
CA HIS A 49 -11.49 -27.29 6.87
C HIS A 49 -10.31 -26.82 7.72
N LEU A 50 -9.45 -27.76 8.15
CA LEU A 50 -8.26 -27.41 8.94
C LEU A 50 -7.27 -26.62 8.07
N ALA A 51 -7.06 -27.03 6.84
CA ALA A 51 -6.21 -26.32 5.88
C ALA A 51 -6.78 -24.93 5.57
N ALA A 52 -8.09 -24.81 5.29
CA ALA A 52 -8.75 -23.51 5.09
C ALA A 52 -8.57 -22.58 6.29
N LEU A 53 -8.72 -23.09 7.52
CA LEU A 53 -8.53 -22.31 8.73
C LEU A 53 -7.08 -21.78 8.88
N LYS A 54 -6.08 -22.65 8.62
CA LYS A 54 -4.67 -22.27 8.63
C LYS A 54 -4.36 -21.22 7.57
N THR A 55 -4.89 -21.41 6.35
CA THR A 55 -4.74 -20.48 5.23
C THR A 55 -5.35 -19.12 5.55
N ALA A 56 -6.60 -19.09 6.05
CA ALA A 56 -7.24 -17.84 6.45
C ALA A 56 -6.42 -17.07 7.49
N ARG A 57 -5.86 -17.77 8.47
CA ARG A 57 -4.98 -17.15 9.48
C ARG A 57 -3.68 -16.63 8.89
N GLY A 58 -3.04 -17.40 8.00
CA GLY A 58 -1.84 -16.97 7.29
C GLY A 58 -2.11 -15.70 6.45
N LEU A 59 -3.25 -15.68 5.75
CA LEU A 59 -3.64 -14.53 4.93
C LEU A 59 -3.85 -13.24 5.72
N VAL A 60 -4.28 -13.30 6.98
CA VAL A 60 -4.41 -12.10 7.83
C VAL A 60 -3.10 -11.32 7.92
N GLY A 61 -1.97 -12.02 8.06
CA GLY A 61 -0.64 -11.40 8.20
C GLY A 61 -0.24 -10.52 7.01
N GLY A 62 -0.53 -10.96 5.78
CA GLY A 62 -0.19 -10.24 4.54
C GLY A 62 -1.31 -9.34 4.02
N TYR A 63 -2.56 -9.79 4.11
CA TYR A 63 -3.71 -9.16 3.45
C TYR A 63 -4.69 -8.48 4.40
N GLY A 64 -4.55 -8.72 5.71
CA GLY A 64 -5.39 -8.13 6.74
C GLY A 64 -6.83 -8.65 6.76
N TRP A 65 -7.58 -8.26 7.79
CA TRP A 65 -8.97 -8.65 8.00
C TRP A 65 -9.95 -8.11 6.94
N GLN A 66 -9.57 -7.08 6.19
CA GLN A 66 -10.45 -6.53 5.15
C GLN A 66 -10.44 -7.36 3.85
N ARG A 67 -9.29 -7.96 3.49
CA ARG A 67 -9.12 -8.71 2.24
C ARG A 67 -9.21 -10.22 2.44
N MET A 68 -8.68 -10.75 3.53
CA MET A 68 -8.66 -12.19 3.81
C MET A 68 -10.05 -12.84 3.69
N PRO A 69 -11.14 -12.28 4.27
CA PRO A 69 -12.47 -12.88 4.12
C PRO A 69 -12.91 -12.97 2.67
N LYS A 70 -12.67 -11.92 1.89
CA LYS A 70 -13.05 -11.87 0.47
C LYS A 70 -12.28 -12.90 -0.35
N ILE A 71 -10.98 -13.09 -0.09
CA ILE A 71 -10.13 -14.10 -0.74
C ILE A 71 -10.67 -15.50 -0.44
N MET A 72 -10.90 -15.84 0.84
CA MET A 72 -11.40 -17.16 1.22
C MET A 72 -12.80 -17.44 0.69
N GLN A 73 -13.71 -16.47 0.74
CA GLN A 73 -15.06 -16.58 0.20
C GLN A 73 -15.05 -16.74 -1.31
N ALA A 74 -14.17 -16.09 -2.04
CA ALA A 74 -14.01 -16.28 -3.49
C ALA A 74 -13.56 -17.71 -3.78
N LEU A 75 -12.55 -18.23 -3.10
CA LEU A 75 -12.11 -19.63 -3.24
C LEU A 75 -13.22 -20.64 -2.96
N HIS A 76 -14.04 -20.41 -1.94
CA HIS A 76 -15.12 -21.32 -1.58
C HIS A 76 -16.33 -21.23 -2.54
N ARG A 77 -16.35 -20.24 -3.43
CA ARG A 77 -17.30 -20.13 -4.56
C ARG A 77 -16.71 -20.56 -5.90
N ASP A 78 -15.53 -21.19 -5.86
CA ASP A 78 -14.78 -21.62 -7.03
C ASP A 78 -14.40 -20.46 -7.98
N ASP A 79 -14.24 -19.24 -7.43
CA ASP A 79 -13.83 -18.03 -8.15
C ASP A 79 -12.37 -17.68 -7.83
N LEU A 80 -11.44 -18.40 -8.46
CA LEU A 80 -10.00 -18.18 -8.31
C LEU A 80 -9.61 -16.80 -8.84
N SER A 81 -10.22 -16.34 -9.94
CA SER A 81 -9.93 -15.05 -10.54
C SER A 81 -10.19 -13.88 -9.58
N ALA A 82 -11.36 -13.90 -8.90
CA ALA A 82 -11.65 -12.87 -7.88
C ALA A 82 -10.69 -12.94 -6.69
N ALA A 83 -10.28 -14.15 -6.27
CA ALA A 83 -9.29 -14.29 -5.19
C ALA A 83 -7.94 -13.69 -5.59
N LEU A 84 -7.44 -13.98 -6.78
CA LEU A 84 -6.18 -13.45 -7.32
C LEU A 84 -6.25 -11.94 -7.51
N ALA A 85 -7.35 -11.38 -8.01
CA ALA A 85 -7.53 -9.93 -8.15
C ALA A 85 -7.38 -9.17 -6.81
N MET A 86 -7.83 -9.77 -5.68
CA MET A 86 -7.63 -9.19 -4.34
C MET A 86 -6.16 -9.22 -3.91
N ILE A 87 -5.45 -10.28 -4.27
CA ILE A 87 -4.02 -10.46 -4.04
C ILE A 87 -3.23 -9.41 -4.84
N ASP A 88 -3.47 -9.32 -6.14
CA ASP A 88 -2.80 -8.38 -7.06
C ASP A 88 -3.04 -6.93 -6.63
N SER A 89 -4.26 -6.58 -6.26
CA SER A 89 -4.59 -5.25 -5.73
C SER A 89 -3.74 -4.89 -4.51
N ARG A 90 -3.47 -5.85 -3.61
CA ARG A 90 -2.60 -5.62 -2.44
C ARG A 90 -1.16 -5.40 -2.85
N HIS A 91 -0.63 -6.20 -3.76
CA HIS A 91 0.73 -6.06 -4.25
C HIS A 91 0.93 -4.75 -5.02
N ALA A 92 -0.04 -4.35 -5.85
CA ALA A 92 -0.03 -3.06 -6.54
C ALA A 92 -0.02 -1.88 -5.55
N GLU A 93 -0.82 -1.95 -4.47
CA GLU A 93 -0.82 -0.93 -3.41
C GLU A 93 0.56 -0.83 -2.73
N LEU A 94 1.18 -1.96 -2.37
CA LEU A 94 2.51 -1.98 -1.75
C LEU A 94 3.58 -1.43 -2.69
N ALA A 95 3.51 -1.79 -3.98
CA ALA A 95 4.43 -1.29 -4.99
C ALA A 95 4.29 0.23 -5.21
N SER A 96 3.06 0.76 -5.21
CA SER A 96 2.83 2.21 -5.29
C SER A 96 3.42 2.93 -4.09
N LYS A 97 3.11 2.49 -2.87
CA LYS A 97 3.65 3.09 -1.64
C LYS A 97 5.18 3.05 -1.58
N ARG A 98 5.80 1.99 -2.09
CA ARG A 98 7.26 1.88 -2.16
C ARG A 98 7.83 2.92 -3.11
N ARG A 99 7.28 3.07 -4.31
CA ARG A 99 7.70 4.11 -5.27
C ARG A 99 7.56 5.52 -4.67
N GLU A 100 6.46 5.79 -3.96
CA GLU A 100 6.26 7.08 -3.27
C GLU A 100 7.35 7.34 -2.22
N CYS A 101 7.72 6.33 -1.42
CA CYS A 101 8.83 6.45 -0.47
C CYS A 101 10.17 6.73 -1.17
N GLU A 102 10.49 6.00 -2.22
CA GLU A 102 11.74 6.17 -2.98
C GLU A 102 11.84 7.56 -3.61
N GLN A 103 10.74 8.04 -4.22
CA GLN A 103 10.66 9.39 -4.76
C GLN A 103 10.84 10.45 -3.67
N THR A 104 10.19 10.28 -2.52
CA THR A 104 10.30 11.21 -1.39
C THR A 104 11.73 11.25 -0.86
N LEU A 105 12.41 10.10 -0.71
CA LEU A 105 13.81 10.04 -0.28
C LEU A 105 14.73 10.76 -1.26
N THR A 106 14.60 10.50 -2.56
CA THR A 106 15.39 11.17 -3.59
C THR A 106 15.23 12.68 -3.53
N ALA A 107 14.00 13.17 -3.36
CA ALA A 107 13.71 14.59 -3.24
C ALA A 107 14.30 15.20 -1.96
N LEU A 108 14.19 14.53 -0.81
CA LEU A 108 14.75 15.00 0.46
C LEU A 108 16.28 15.05 0.41
N HIS A 109 16.93 14.04 -0.16
CA HIS A 109 18.39 14.04 -0.35
C HIS A 109 18.86 15.15 -1.30
N ALA A 110 18.14 15.38 -2.41
CA ALA A 110 18.48 16.47 -3.32
C ALA A 110 18.38 17.86 -2.64
N LEU A 111 17.41 18.04 -1.76
CA LEU A 111 17.25 19.27 -0.98
C LEU A 111 18.32 19.41 0.10
N ALA A 112 18.65 18.34 0.81
CA ALA A 112 19.70 18.34 1.83
C ALA A 112 21.10 18.61 1.24
N ALA A 113 21.32 18.24 -0.02
CA ALA A 113 22.58 18.47 -0.73
C ALA A 113 22.73 19.92 -1.27
N GLN A 114 21.66 20.74 -1.25
CA GLN A 114 21.76 22.14 -1.68
C GLN A 114 22.44 22.94 -0.57
N PRO A 115 23.47 23.75 -0.90
CA PRO A 115 24.07 24.65 0.08
C PRO A 115 23.00 25.62 0.59
N GLU A 116 22.97 25.83 1.91
CA GLU A 116 22.13 26.86 2.54
C GLU A 116 22.17 28.14 1.71
N PRO A 117 21.02 28.71 1.33
CA PRO A 117 21.01 29.97 0.62
C PRO A 117 21.73 30.97 1.51
N ARG A 118 22.89 31.47 1.03
CA ARG A 118 23.62 32.56 1.73
C ARG A 118 22.58 33.59 2.08
N GLN A 119 22.38 33.83 3.38
CA GLN A 119 21.54 34.92 3.88
C GLN A 119 22.01 36.23 3.21
N SER A 120 21.28 36.64 2.20
CA SER A 120 21.55 37.93 1.58
C SER A 120 21.16 38.99 2.60
N ILE A 121 22.12 39.85 2.97
CA ILE A 121 21.99 40.99 3.91
C ILE A 121 21.01 42.05 3.34
N ARG A 122 20.16 41.73 2.38
CA ARG A 122 19.17 42.67 1.86
C ARG A 122 17.84 42.49 2.62
N PRO A 123 17.14 43.63 2.89
CA PRO A 123 15.83 43.59 3.52
C PRO A 123 14.89 42.70 2.66
N PRO A 124 13.96 41.95 3.28
CA PRO A 124 13.09 41.03 2.60
C PRO A 124 12.22 41.79 1.60
N GLN A 125 12.59 41.82 0.33
CA GLN A 125 11.76 42.30 -0.76
C GLN A 125 10.75 41.18 -1.10
N SER A 126 9.51 41.37 -0.70
CA SER A 126 8.42 40.51 -1.15
C SER A 126 8.15 40.75 -2.63
N LEU A 127 8.21 39.72 -3.45
CA LEU A 127 7.96 39.79 -4.88
C LEU A 127 6.48 39.65 -5.20
N ARG A 128 5.99 40.38 -6.19
CA ARG A 128 4.64 40.12 -6.76
C ARG A 128 4.63 38.84 -7.60
N VAL A 129 3.45 38.26 -7.83
CA VAL A 129 3.30 36.98 -8.54
C VAL A 129 4.01 36.93 -9.89
N GLY A 130 3.97 38.01 -10.68
CA GLY A 130 4.67 38.09 -11.98
C GLY A 130 6.19 38.12 -11.85
N GLU A 131 6.72 38.75 -10.81
CA GLU A 131 8.15 38.80 -10.51
C GLU A 131 8.63 37.44 -9.98
N ALA A 132 7.87 36.82 -9.07
CA ALA A 132 8.16 35.49 -8.54
C ALA A 132 8.18 34.45 -9.67
N ALA A 133 7.19 34.48 -10.57
CA ALA A 133 7.11 33.57 -11.72
C ALA A 133 8.32 33.72 -12.66
N ARG A 134 8.72 34.97 -12.98
CA ARG A 134 9.92 35.25 -13.79
C ARG A 134 11.20 34.78 -13.11
N HIS A 135 11.30 34.97 -11.80
CA HIS A 135 12.48 34.58 -11.02
C HIS A 135 12.77 33.08 -11.09
N VAL A 136 11.74 32.24 -11.14
CA VAL A 136 11.86 30.79 -11.20
C VAL A 136 11.59 30.19 -12.58
N GLY A 137 11.37 31.03 -13.61
CA GLY A 137 11.24 30.59 -14.99
C GLY A 137 9.90 29.88 -15.36
N VAL A 138 8.83 30.14 -14.60
CA VAL A 138 7.53 29.50 -14.85
C VAL A 138 6.43 30.53 -15.20
N ARG A 139 5.27 30.04 -15.67
CA ARG A 139 4.11 30.88 -15.98
C ARG A 139 3.36 31.25 -14.67
N VAL A 140 2.80 32.46 -14.61
CA VAL A 140 1.96 32.90 -13.49
C VAL A 140 0.80 31.95 -13.21
N SER A 141 0.21 31.35 -14.25
CA SER A 141 -0.85 30.35 -14.12
C SER A 141 -0.40 29.12 -13.33
N ALA A 142 0.86 28.70 -13.43
CA ALA A 142 1.39 27.61 -12.63
C ALA A 142 1.42 27.94 -11.14
N LEU A 143 1.81 29.17 -10.75
CA LEU A 143 1.81 29.62 -9.36
C LEU A 143 0.39 29.61 -8.79
N HIS A 144 -0.59 30.11 -9.54
CA HIS A 144 -2.00 30.07 -9.12
C HIS A 144 -2.52 28.65 -8.95
N PHE A 145 -2.16 27.76 -9.85
CA PHE A 145 -2.53 26.36 -9.76
C PHE A 145 -1.88 25.67 -8.54
N TRP A 146 -0.60 25.90 -8.27
CA TRP A 146 0.09 25.35 -7.11
C TRP A 146 -0.42 25.92 -5.78
N GLU A 147 -0.86 27.18 -5.75
CA GLU A 147 -1.59 27.74 -4.62
C GLU A 147 -2.91 26.99 -4.37
N GLN A 148 -3.71 26.75 -5.44
CA GLN A 148 -4.95 25.99 -5.33
C GLN A 148 -4.71 24.54 -4.86
N GLN A 149 -3.56 23.96 -5.24
CA GLN A 149 -3.16 22.64 -4.78
C GLN A 149 -2.58 22.65 -3.35
N GLY A 150 -2.51 23.82 -2.68
CA GLY A 150 -1.99 23.95 -1.32
C GLY A 150 -0.47 23.75 -1.21
N LEU A 151 0.25 23.91 -2.32
CA LEU A 151 1.72 23.83 -2.32
C LEU A 151 2.37 25.19 -1.98
N LEU A 152 1.68 26.30 -2.23
CA LEU A 152 2.14 27.67 -1.97
C LEU A 152 1.10 28.40 -1.14
N HIS A 153 1.56 29.28 -0.24
CA HIS A 153 0.73 30.08 0.65
C HIS A 153 1.19 31.56 0.65
N PRO A 154 1.11 32.27 -0.50
CA PRO A 154 1.57 33.64 -0.58
C PRO A 154 0.78 34.55 0.36
N LEU A 155 1.47 35.50 0.97
CA LEU A 155 0.84 36.56 1.74
C LEU A 155 0.03 37.48 0.82
N ARG A 156 -0.98 38.17 1.37
CA ARG A 156 -1.69 39.22 0.65
C ARG A 156 -1.36 40.58 1.22
N ASP A 157 -1.03 41.47 0.32
CA ASP A 157 -0.82 42.90 0.70
C ASP A 157 -2.11 43.47 1.30
N ARG A 158 -2.00 44.16 2.41
CA ARG A 158 -3.17 44.67 3.15
C ARG A 158 -3.94 45.77 2.42
N SER A 159 -3.28 46.51 1.53
CA SER A 159 -3.88 47.63 0.82
C SER A 159 -4.38 47.26 -0.56
N SER A 160 -3.59 46.51 -1.32
CA SER A 160 -3.84 46.19 -2.72
C SER A 160 -4.38 44.79 -2.94
N HIS A 161 -4.41 43.93 -1.90
CA HIS A 161 -4.75 42.51 -1.96
C HIS A 161 -3.94 41.66 -2.93
N TYR A 162 -2.83 42.22 -3.49
CA TYR A 162 -1.94 41.44 -4.34
C TYR A 162 -1.21 40.35 -3.56
N ARG A 163 -0.91 39.25 -4.26
CA ARG A 163 -0.10 38.14 -3.73
C ARG A 163 1.35 38.56 -3.60
N LEU A 164 1.94 38.34 -2.42
CA LEU A 164 3.31 38.64 -2.10
C LEU A 164 4.06 37.37 -1.74
N TYR A 165 5.19 37.17 -2.37
CA TYR A 165 6.10 36.05 -2.14
C TYR A 165 7.31 36.59 -1.38
N ASP A 166 7.36 36.34 -0.07
CA ASP A 166 8.54 36.60 0.77
C ASP A 166 9.63 35.53 0.52
N GLU A 167 10.76 35.68 1.21
CA GLU A 167 11.89 34.74 1.02
C GLU A 167 11.49 33.29 1.32
N GLN A 168 10.67 33.05 2.33
CA GLN A 168 10.19 31.70 2.66
C GLN A 168 9.31 31.14 1.54
N GLN A 169 8.40 31.92 1.00
CA GLN A 169 7.56 31.50 -0.13
C GLN A 169 8.38 31.33 -1.41
N MET A 170 9.40 32.14 -1.62
CA MET A 170 10.32 31.98 -2.75
C MET A 170 11.16 30.70 -2.65
N GLN A 171 11.64 30.36 -1.45
CA GLN A 171 12.32 29.09 -1.21
C GLN A 171 11.37 27.90 -1.46
N ARG A 172 10.16 27.96 -0.92
CA ARG A 172 9.12 26.96 -1.16
C ARG A 172 8.80 26.82 -2.65
N LEU A 173 8.69 27.94 -3.38
CA LEU A 173 8.45 27.97 -4.82
C LEU A 173 9.59 27.31 -5.61
N ARG A 174 10.85 27.59 -5.29
CA ARG A 174 12.02 26.94 -5.94
C ARG A 174 11.96 25.42 -5.78
N VAL A 175 11.60 24.92 -4.60
CA VAL A 175 11.44 23.50 -4.33
C VAL A 175 10.30 22.89 -5.16
N VAL A 176 9.15 23.56 -5.24
CA VAL A 176 8.03 23.10 -6.07
C VAL A 176 8.46 22.98 -7.53
N VAL A 177 9.16 23.99 -8.07
CA VAL A 177 9.66 23.96 -9.46
C VAL A 177 10.60 22.78 -9.67
N LEU A 178 11.63 22.65 -8.81
CA LEU A 178 12.62 21.58 -8.89
C LEU A 178 11.97 20.18 -8.91
N LEU A 179 11.03 19.94 -8.00
CA LEU A 179 10.38 18.65 -7.87
C LEU A 179 9.39 18.39 -9.04
N ARG A 180 8.74 19.43 -9.53
CA ARG A 180 7.87 19.32 -10.74
C ARG A 180 8.65 19.02 -12.00
N GLU A 181 9.81 19.66 -12.20
CA GLU A 181 10.70 19.36 -13.31
C GLU A 181 11.26 17.94 -13.25
N ALA A 182 11.52 17.44 -12.05
CA ALA A 182 11.89 16.04 -11.81
C ALA A 182 10.73 15.05 -11.95
N GLY A 183 9.50 15.51 -12.24
CA GLY A 183 8.34 14.66 -12.51
C GLY A 183 7.58 14.18 -11.26
N TYR A 184 7.88 14.71 -10.08
CA TYR A 184 7.18 14.33 -8.85
C TYR A 184 5.72 14.77 -8.83
N ASN A 185 4.85 13.97 -8.21
CA ASN A 185 3.44 14.28 -8.01
C ASN A 185 3.21 15.22 -6.81
N PHE A 186 2.04 15.86 -6.74
CA PHE A 186 1.73 16.82 -5.67
C PHE A 186 1.73 16.25 -4.25
N PRO A 187 1.24 15.04 -3.96
CA PRO A 187 1.36 14.43 -2.64
C PRO A 187 2.80 14.35 -2.13
N VAL A 188 3.75 13.90 -2.97
CA VAL A 188 5.17 13.84 -2.64
C VAL A 188 5.74 15.24 -2.38
N ILE A 189 5.45 16.20 -3.27
CA ILE A 189 5.92 17.58 -3.11
C ILE A 189 5.40 18.17 -1.80
N ARG A 190 4.14 17.95 -1.46
CA ARG A 190 3.56 18.45 -0.20
C ARG A 190 4.28 17.87 1.01
N SER A 191 4.49 16.55 1.03
CA SER A 191 5.22 15.90 2.12
C SER A 191 6.61 16.50 2.32
N VAL A 192 7.36 16.72 1.24
CA VAL A 192 8.69 17.35 1.30
C VAL A 192 8.62 18.78 1.84
N LEU A 193 7.65 19.58 1.38
CA LEU A 193 7.47 20.96 1.82
C LEU A 193 7.08 21.06 3.30
N ASP A 194 6.28 20.12 3.80
CA ASP A 194 5.85 20.11 5.21
C ASP A 194 7.04 19.75 6.13
N GLU A 195 7.89 18.83 5.73
CA GLU A 195 9.10 18.47 6.49
C GLU A 195 10.15 19.59 6.47
N MET A 196 10.29 20.30 5.34
CA MET A 196 11.13 21.50 5.27
C MET A 196 10.64 22.61 6.20
N ALA A 197 9.32 22.84 6.23
CA ALA A 197 8.71 23.83 7.11
C ALA A 197 8.94 23.50 8.60
N ALA A 198 9.08 22.21 8.92
CA ALA A 198 9.42 21.75 10.26
C ALA A 198 10.92 21.92 10.62
N GLY A 199 11.77 22.35 9.68
CA GLY A 199 13.21 22.57 9.88
C GLY A 199 14.01 21.33 10.25
N ARG A 200 13.56 20.15 9.82
CA ARG A 200 14.13 18.86 10.22
C ARG A 200 14.24 17.86 9.06
N PRO A 201 14.96 18.18 7.99
CA PRO A 201 15.07 17.28 6.83
C PRO A 201 15.66 15.91 7.20
N GLU A 202 16.60 15.82 8.15
CA GLU A 202 17.19 14.54 8.56
C GLU A 202 16.17 13.64 9.26
N LYS A 203 15.29 14.19 10.09
CA LYS A 203 14.24 13.42 10.75
C LYS A 203 13.21 12.90 9.75
N ALA A 204 12.93 13.67 8.71
CA ALA A 204 12.08 13.27 7.61
C ALA A 204 12.67 12.07 6.85
N ILE A 205 13.95 12.15 6.50
CA ILE A 205 14.68 11.05 5.83
C ILE A 205 14.57 9.77 6.67
N VAL A 206 14.90 9.84 7.95
CA VAL A 206 14.82 8.67 8.86
C VAL A 206 13.39 8.10 8.93
N ALA A 207 12.36 8.96 9.00
CA ALA A 207 10.98 8.51 9.04
C ALA A 207 10.54 7.80 7.75
N VAL A 208 10.96 8.31 6.58
CA VAL A 208 10.63 7.70 5.28
C VAL A 208 11.42 6.41 5.08
N GLU A 209 12.68 6.33 5.50
CA GLU A 209 13.48 5.10 5.49
C GLU A 209 12.83 4.01 6.34
N LYS A 210 12.42 4.33 7.56
CA LYS A 210 11.66 3.42 8.41
C LYS A 210 10.39 2.93 7.72
N ARG A 211 9.66 3.83 7.05
CA ARG A 211 8.47 3.45 6.28
C ARG A 211 8.77 2.50 5.14
N ARG A 212 9.88 2.69 4.44
CA ARG A 212 10.37 1.78 3.37
C ARG A 212 10.64 0.38 3.92
N GLU A 213 11.28 0.28 5.10
CA GLU A 213 11.50 -0.99 5.79
C GLU A 213 10.18 -1.67 6.17
N GLU A 214 9.22 -0.94 6.74
CA GLU A 214 7.88 -1.46 7.06
C GLU A 214 7.17 -2.04 5.83
N LEU A 215 7.29 -1.39 4.67
CA LEU A 215 6.74 -1.87 3.40
C LEU A 215 7.44 -3.13 2.90
N THR A 216 8.75 -3.25 3.14
CA THR A 216 9.51 -4.47 2.83
C THR A 216 9.00 -5.65 3.65
N TRP A 217 8.83 -5.47 4.95
CA TRP A 217 8.26 -6.49 5.83
C TRP A 217 6.79 -6.79 5.51
N ALA A 218 6.00 -5.80 5.09
CA ALA A 218 4.63 -6.03 4.64
C ALA A 218 4.58 -6.91 3.38
N SER A 219 5.50 -6.69 2.43
CA SER A 219 5.62 -7.54 1.23
C SER A 219 6.07 -8.96 1.59
N TRP A 220 7.02 -9.11 2.50
CA TRP A 220 7.45 -10.42 2.97
C TRP A 220 6.29 -11.23 3.58
N ARG A 221 5.49 -10.59 4.44
CA ARG A 221 4.28 -11.22 5.01
C ARG A 221 3.25 -11.62 3.94
N CYS A 222 3.16 -10.89 2.84
CA CYS A 222 2.33 -11.32 1.71
C CYS A 222 2.87 -12.60 1.06
N ILE A 223 4.19 -12.75 0.91
CA ILE A 223 4.82 -13.96 0.36
C ILE A 223 4.55 -15.17 1.27
N GLU A 224 4.73 -15.04 2.59
CA GLU A 224 4.41 -16.10 3.55
C GLU A 224 2.93 -16.51 3.48
N ALA A 225 2.04 -15.53 3.36
CA ALA A 225 0.60 -15.76 3.22
C ALA A 225 0.26 -16.47 1.91
N LEU A 226 0.95 -16.13 0.80
CA LEU A 226 0.78 -16.78 -0.50
C LEU A 226 1.23 -18.25 -0.48
N ALA A 227 2.25 -18.61 0.28
CA ALA A 227 2.64 -20.00 0.43
C ALA A 227 1.50 -20.85 1.02
N CYS A 228 0.81 -20.34 2.05
CA CYS A 228 -0.37 -20.99 2.61
C CYS A 228 -1.54 -21.07 1.62
N PHE A 229 -1.77 -19.99 0.87
CA PHE A 229 -2.81 -19.90 -0.15
C PHE A 229 -2.57 -20.92 -1.28
N GLN A 230 -1.38 -20.92 -1.85
CA GLN A 230 -0.96 -21.80 -2.93
C GLN A 230 -1.10 -23.28 -2.51
N HIS A 231 -0.60 -23.65 -1.34
CA HIS A 231 -0.75 -25.00 -0.81
C HIS A 231 -2.22 -25.42 -0.70
N TYR A 232 -3.08 -24.55 -0.17
CA TYR A 232 -4.51 -24.84 -0.05
C TYR A 232 -5.19 -25.02 -1.40
N VAL A 233 -4.91 -24.13 -2.36
CA VAL A 233 -5.49 -24.20 -3.71
C VAL A 233 -5.05 -25.50 -4.40
N HIS A 234 -3.76 -25.82 -4.35
CA HIS A 234 -3.21 -27.01 -4.99
C HIS A 234 -3.79 -28.31 -4.40
N GLU A 235 -3.92 -28.40 -3.07
CA GLU A 235 -4.35 -29.63 -2.41
C GLU A 235 -5.88 -29.82 -2.43
N PHE A 236 -6.66 -28.76 -2.35
CA PHE A 236 -8.12 -28.85 -2.13
C PHE A 236 -8.98 -28.18 -3.19
N CYS A 237 -8.40 -27.43 -4.12
CA CYS A 237 -9.08 -26.71 -5.17
C CYS A 237 -8.46 -27.00 -6.56
N GLY A 238 -7.82 -28.15 -6.74
CA GLY A 238 -7.11 -28.50 -7.97
C GLY A 238 -7.98 -28.48 -9.24
N GLU A 239 -9.29 -28.70 -9.11
CA GLU A 239 -10.24 -28.58 -10.23
C GLU A 239 -10.30 -27.14 -10.80
N LEU A 240 -10.01 -26.12 -9.98
CA LEU A 240 -9.95 -24.73 -10.44
C LEU A 240 -8.73 -24.49 -11.34
N LEU A 241 -7.63 -25.18 -11.07
CA LEU A 241 -6.40 -25.08 -11.87
C LEU A 241 -6.53 -25.83 -13.20
N ALA A 242 -7.28 -26.93 -13.22
CA ALA A 242 -7.47 -27.75 -14.41
C ALA A 242 -8.37 -27.08 -15.48
N ARG A 243 -9.22 -26.14 -15.10
CA ARG A 243 -10.08 -25.40 -16.05
C ARG A 243 -9.28 -24.38 -16.89
N ASP A 244 -8.19 -23.84 -16.36
CA ASP A 244 -7.34 -22.85 -17.06
C ASP A 244 -6.21 -23.52 -17.89
N SER A 245 -5.86 -24.79 -17.63
CA SER A 245 -4.80 -25.50 -18.37
C SER A 245 -5.22 -26.00 -19.77
N LEU A 246 -6.43 -25.74 -20.22
CA LEU A 246 -6.89 -26.08 -21.57
C LEU A 246 -6.52 -25.01 -22.63
N GLY A 247 -5.74 -24.00 -22.27
CA GLY A 247 -5.45 -22.85 -23.14
C GLY A 247 -3.99 -22.47 -23.40
N ASP A 248 -3.01 -23.00 -22.67
CA ASP A 248 -1.62 -22.54 -22.85
C ASP A 248 -0.60 -23.67 -22.76
N ASP A 249 -0.20 -24.19 -23.93
CA ASP A 249 1.14 -24.74 -24.16
C ASP A 249 2.18 -23.59 -24.05
N ILE A 250 2.38 -23.03 -22.85
CA ILE A 250 3.55 -22.21 -22.59
C ILE A 250 4.74 -23.15 -22.35
N GLN A 251 5.45 -23.48 -23.42
CA GLN A 251 6.78 -24.04 -23.35
C GLN A 251 7.68 -23.04 -22.61
N TRP A 252 8.04 -23.38 -21.38
CA TRP A 252 9.14 -22.72 -20.64
C TRP A 252 10.49 -23.17 -21.22
N GLY A 253 10.71 -22.90 -22.51
CA GLY A 253 11.99 -23.10 -23.19
C GLY A 253 12.57 -21.74 -23.50
N ASP A 254 13.83 -21.56 -23.08
CA ASP A 254 14.74 -20.48 -23.45
C ASP A 254 14.54 -19.12 -22.78
N PHE A 255 14.91 -19.05 -21.50
CA PHE A 255 15.54 -17.83 -20.97
C PHE A 255 17.06 -17.97 -21.06
N PRO A 256 17.75 -16.99 -21.68
CA PRO A 256 19.22 -16.98 -21.76
C PRO A 256 19.86 -16.72 -20.39
#